data_84fd9aea39e6c01e19b5ce5c16bb0515
#
_entry.id   84fd9aea39e6c01e19b5ce5c16bb0515
#
_cell.length_a   1.000
_cell.length_b   1.000
_cell.length_c   1.000
_cell.angle_alpha   90.00
_cell.angle_beta   90.00
_cell.angle_gamma   90.00
#
_symmetry.space_group_name_H-M   'P 1'
#
loop_
_entity.id
_entity.type
_entity.pdbx_description
1 polymer ?
#
loop_
_entity_poly.entity_id
_entity_poly.type
_entity_poly.pdbx_seq_one_letter_code
_entity_poly.pdbx_strand_id
1 'polypeptide(L)'
;MFVPGELYKRRDLHELFGGQRQGGISTPSGQPFIMLFTGDQGQQYGYQAGWSEEGMYLYTGAGKRGDMSFDRGNAAILEHAGDGKDIYLFENEGNGYVRYVGEMVCTGFREARGLDIDGNERRVIVFEFASGDSLNRSFDHDDEYEKMWRESMGKLRKRATTSYVSRKSPSERRALANLRSKAISAYVLRRANGVCEACAKNSSFRTSSGRPYLEPHHIRRDCDGGPDDPFWVIGLCPSCHRRAHHSEDKSEFNQRLERIA
;
A
#
# COMPACT_ATOMS: atom_id res chain seq x y z
N MET A 1 -16.92 7.21 -2.89
CA MET A 1 -15.51 6.82 -3.10
C MET A 1 -14.71 8.10 -3.26
N PHE A 2 -13.52 8.18 -2.68
CA PHE A 2 -12.70 9.38 -2.72
C PHE A 2 -11.95 9.48 -4.06
N VAL A 3 -11.82 10.70 -4.57
CA VAL A 3 -11.10 10.98 -5.82
C VAL A 3 -9.75 11.60 -5.48
N PRO A 4 -8.61 11.02 -5.91
CA PRO A 4 -7.29 11.57 -5.64
C PRO A 4 -7.16 13.02 -6.12
N GLY A 5 -6.61 13.88 -5.26
CA GLY A 5 -6.46 15.31 -5.50
C GLY A 5 -7.65 16.17 -5.10
N GLU A 6 -8.84 15.61 -4.89
CA GLU A 6 -10.02 16.36 -4.44
C GLU A 6 -9.97 16.75 -2.96
N LEU A 7 -10.65 17.85 -2.65
CA LEU A 7 -10.77 18.41 -1.30
C LEU A 7 -12.07 17.94 -0.63
N TYR A 8 -11.93 17.53 0.61
CA TYR A 8 -13.03 17.11 1.48
C TYR A 8 -13.02 17.89 2.78
N LYS A 9 -14.19 18.20 3.33
CA LYS A 9 -14.25 18.70 4.71
C LYS A 9 -14.05 17.55 5.68
N ARG A 10 -13.04 17.63 6.52
CA ARG A 10 -12.73 16.57 7.49
C ARG A 10 -13.93 16.28 8.41
N ARG A 11 -14.69 17.31 8.80
CA ARG A 11 -15.90 17.14 9.59
C ARG A 11 -16.93 16.23 8.90
N ASP A 12 -17.16 16.46 7.61
CA ASP A 12 -18.17 15.73 6.84
C ASP A 12 -17.76 14.26 6.67
N LEU A 13 -16.47 13.98 6.55
CA LEU A 13 -15.93 12.59 6.55
C LEU A 13 -16.26 11.88 7.87
N HIS A 14 -16.07 12.55 9.01
CA HIS A 14 -16.40 11.96 10.31
C HIS A 14 -17.89 11.90 10.61
N GLU A 15 -18.70 12.76 10.03
CA GLU A 15 -20.17 12.67 10.11
C GLU A 15 -20.69 11.47 9.31
N LEU A 16 -20.10 11.21 8.16
CA LEU A 16 -20.51 10.10 7.27
C LEU A 16 -20.00 8.74 7.74
N PHE A 17 -18.74 8.65 8.14
CA PHE A 17 -18.07 7.37 8.41
C PHE A 17 -17.78 7.13 9.89
N GLY A 18 -17.87 8.15 10.74
CA GLY A 18 -17.49 8.05 12.15
C GLY A 18 -15.98 8.17 12.37
N GLY A 19 -15.51 7.55 13.43
CA GLY A 19 -14.09 7.52 13.80
C GLY A 19 -13.63 8.72 14.62
N GLN A 20 -12.33 8.81 14.89
CA GLN A 20 -11.72 9.82 15.74
C GLN A 20 -11.61 11.16 15.02
N ARG A 21 -12.36 12.17 15.49
CA ARG A 21 -12.36 13.53 14.92
C ARG A 21 -11.04 14.28 15.17
N GLN A 22 -10.28 13.87 16.18
CA GLN A 22 -9.00 14.47 16.56
C GLN A 22 -7.87 13.45 16.36
N GLY A 23 -6.66 13.96 16.10
CA GLY A 23 -5.49 13.13 15.83
C GLY A 23 -5.31 12.79 14.35
N GLY A 24 -4.21 12.12 14.04
CA GLY A 24 -3.82 11.78 12.66
C GLY A 24 -4.37 10.44 12.18
N ILE A 25 -4.75 9.53 13.08
CA ILE A 25 -5.23 8.19 12.74
C ILE A 25 -6.69 8.08 13.17
N SER A 26 -7.57 7.74 12.25
CA SER A 26 -8.98 7.51 12.50
C SER A 26 -9.38 6.12 12.04
N THR A 27 -9.96 5.35 12.95
CA THR A 27 -10.40 3.96 12.76
C THR A 27 -11.92 3.88 12.94
N PRO A 28 -12.73 4.23 11.91
CA PRO A 28 -14.18 4.22 12.02
C PRO A 28 -14.68 2.79 12.30
N SER A 29 -15.55 2.67 13.30
CA SER A 29 -16.15 1.38 13.64
C SER A 29 -17.08 0.90 12.53
N GLY A 30 -16.98 -0.38 12.18
CA GLY A 30 -17.80 -0.98 11.13
C GLY A 30 -17.42 -0.59 9.69
N GLN A 31 -16.37 0.21 9.50
CA GLN A 31 -15.85 0.53 8.17
C GLN A 31 -14.63 -0.33 7.83
N PRO A 32 -14.48 -0.77 6.58
CA PRO A 32 -13.36 -1.59 6.14
C PRO A 32 -12.14 -0.73 5.77
N PHE A 33 -11.93 0.41 6.47
CA PHE A 33 -10.79 1.29 6.20
C PHE A 33 -10.37 2.11 7.42
N ILE A 34 -9.15 2.62 7.33
CA ILE A 34 -8.53 3.57 8.25
C ILE A 34 -8.29 4.87 7.47
N MET A 35 -8.59 6.01 8.06
CA MET A 35 -8.25 7.31 7.51
C MET A 35 -7.01 7.86 8.23
N LEU A 36 -5.98 8.19 7.47
CA LEU A 36 -4.79 8.90 7.95
C LEU A 36 -4.90 10.37 7.55
N PHE A 37 -4.73 11.24 8.52
CA PHE A 37 -4.70 12.68 8.32
C PHE A 37 -3.33 13.22 8.68
N THR A 38 -2.67 13.92 7.77
CA THR A 38 -1.47 14.66 8.10
C THR A 38 -1.85 16.02 8.67
N GLY A 39 -0.99 16.61 9.47
CA GLY A 39 -1.24 17.91 10.07
C GLY A 39 0.02 18.73 10.21
N ASP A 40 -0.08 20.04 10.02
CA ASP A 40 1.04 20.98 10.13
C ASP A 40 1.61 21.04 11.54
N GLN A 41 0.79 20.72 12.56
CA GLN A 41 1.20 20.72 13.97
C GLN A 41 2.18 19.58 14.29
N GLY A 42 2.28 18.55 13.46
CA GLY A 42 3.19 17.43 13.67
C GLY A 42 4.65 17.81 13.51
N GLN A 43 4.98 18.75 12.63
CA GLN A 43 6.37 19.17 12.36
C GLN A 43 7.06 19.77 13.58
N GLN A 44 6.32 20.46 14.46
CA GLN A 44 6.85 21.05 15.69
C GLN A 44 7.34 20.01 16.70
N TYR A 45 6.85 18.75 16.58
CA TYR A 45 7.15 17.65 17.50
C TYR A 45 7.99 16.55 16.84
N GLY A 46 8.71 16.86 15.75
CA GLY A 46 9.53 15.90 15.03
C GLY A 46 8.74 14.88 14.21
N TYR A 47 7.43 15.12 13.99
CA TYR A 47 6.62 14.30 13.09
C TYR A 47 6.99 14.63 11.65
N GLN A 48 7.53 13.66 10.95
CA GLN A 48 7.76 13.76 9.50
C GLN A 48 6.60 13.04 8.79
N ALA A 49 5.87 13.79 7.97
CA ALA A 49 4.93 13.21 7.03
C ALA A 49 5.30 13.75 5.64
N GLY A 50 5.39 12.89 4.66
CA GLY A 50 5.69 13.28 3.30
C GLY A 50 6.36 12.18 2.49
N TRP A 51 6.49 12.45 1.19
CA TRP A 51 7.15 11.55 0.26
C TRP A 51 8.66 11.58 0.45
N SER A 52 9.27 10.41 0.54
CA SER A 52 10.72 10.24 0.51
C SER A 52 11.21 10.28 -0.94
N GLU A 53 12.52 10.47 -1.12
CA GLU A 53 13.16 10.41 -2.44
C GLU A 53 12.96 9.06 -3.14
N GLU A 54 12.75 7.99 -2.35
CA GLU A 54 12.49 6.64 -2.86
C GLU A 54 11.01 6.39 -3.20
N GLY A 55 10.15 7.41 -3.11
CA GLY A 55 8.73 7.32 -3.46
C GLY A 55 7.86 6.61 -2.42
N MET A 56 8.34 6.49 -1.17
CA MET A 56 7.56 6.02 -0.03
C MET A 56 6.98 7.20 0.74
N TYR A 57 5.76 7.07 1.22
CA TYR A 57 5.18 8.06 2.11
C TYR A 57 5.53 7.72 3.56
N LEU A 58 6.24 8.62 4.23
CA LEU A 58 6.61 8.48 5.64
C LEU A 58 5.52 9.10 6.50
N TYR A 59 5.10 8.39 7.53
CA TYR A 59 4.06 8.85 8.44
C TYR A 59 4.42 8.51 9.88
N THR A 60 4.55 9.52 10.73
CA THR A 60 4.82 9.31 12.14
C THR A 60 3.57 8.86 12.88
N GLY A 61 3.67 7.79 13.63
CA GLY A 61 2.59 7.22 14.41
C GLY A 61 2.03 8.15 15.48
N ALA A 62 0.95 7.72 16.11
CA ALA A 62 0.30 8.47 17.18
C ALA A 62 1.03 8.28 18.52
N GLY A 63 1.05 9.32 19.32
CA GLY A 63 1.62 9.38 20.68
C GLY A 63 2.09 10.79 20.98
N LYS A 64 1.67 11.36 22.11
CA LYS A 64 2.00 12.76 22.47
C LYS A 64 3.13 12.86 23.47
N ARG A 65 3.26 11.91 24.40
CA ARG A 65 4.22 11.91 25.49
C ARG A 65 4.88 10.54 25.62
N GLY A 66 6.17 10.54 25.94
CA GLY A 66 6.96 9.34 26.10
C GLY A 66 7.11 8.52 24.83
N ASP A 67 7.66 7.34 24.94
CA ASP A 67 7.87 6.41 23.83
C ASP A 67 6.55 6.01 23.18
N MET A 68 6.53 5.97 21.84
CA MET A 68 5.38 5.45 21.11
C MET A 68 5.30 3.93 21.23
N SER A 69 4.08 3.42 21.29
CA SER A 69 3.77 1.99 21.35
C SER A 69 2.87 1.57 20.19
N PHE A 70 2.87 0.28 19.89
CA PHE A 70 1.95 -0.33 18.93
C PHE A 70 0.62 -0.62 19.62
N ASP A 71 -0.10 0.45 19.95
CA ASP A 71 -1.45 0.39 20.49
C ASP A 71 -2.43 1.22 19.65
N ARG A 72 -3.73 1.02 19.84
CA ARG A 72 -4.81 1.80 19.22
C ARG A 72 -4.57 2.04 17.71
N GLY A 73 -4.39 3.31 17.32
CA GLY A 73 -4.19 3.69 15.93
C GLY A 73 -2.90 3.14 15.31
N ASN A 74 -1.82 3.06 16.08
CA ASN A 74 -0.56 2.48 15.61
C ASN A 74 -0.70 0.97 15.36
N ALA A 75 -1.37 0.24 16.26
CA ALA A 75 -1.68 -1.17 16.04
C ALA A 75 -2.60 -1.34 14.81
N ALA A 76 -3.63 -0.48 14.69
CA ALA A 76 -4.54 -0.56 13.56
C ALA A 76 -3.84 -0.37 12.20
N ILE A 77 -2.81 0.51 12.11
CA ILE A 77 -2.01 0.64 10.90
C ILE A 77 -1.21 -0.65 10.65
N LEU A 78 -0.59 -1.22 11.68
CA LEU A 78 0.25 -2.40 11.54
C LEU A 78 -0.57 -3.63 11.13
N GLU A 79 -1.78 -3.75 11.70
CA GLU A 79 -2.68 -4.90 11.53
C GLU A 79 -3.73 -4.70 10.43
N HIS A 80 -3.75 -3.51 9.77
CA HIS A 80 -4.84 -3.09 8.87
C HIS A 80 -5.22 -4.13 7.85
N ALA A 81 -4.27 -4.85 7.43
CA ALA A 81 -4.38 -5.78 6.36
C ALA A 81 -4.88 -7.15 6.85
N GLY A 82 -4.39 -7.64 8.01
CA GLY A 82 -4.98 -8.81 8.68
C GLY A 82 -6.45 -8.59 9.06
N ASP A 83 -6.80 -7.31 9.31
CA ASP A 83 -8.18 -6.89 9.58
C ASP A 83 -9.01 -6.63 8.30
N GLY A 84 -8.43 -6.78 7.11
CA GLY A 84 -9.07 -6.49 5.83
C GLY A 84 -9.45 -5.01 5.66
N LYS A 85 -8.66 -4.09 6.21
CA LYS A 85 -8.92 -2.64 6.15
C LYS A 85 -7.98 -1.95 5.18
N ASP A 86 -8.54 -1.12 4.30
CA ASP A 86 -7.78 -0.21 3.45
C ASP A 86 -7.26 0.99 4.26
N ILE A 87 -6.17 1.60 3.84
CA ILE A 87 -5.68 2.85 4.42
C ILE A 87 -5.86 3.98 3.41
N TYR A 88 -6.59 5.03 3.80
CA TYR A 88 -6.81 6.22 3.00
C TYR A 88 -6.05 7.41 3.59
N LEU A 89 -5.16 8.00 2.80
CA LEU A 89 -4.35 9.14 3.20
C LEU A 89 -4.98 10.45 2.77
N PHE A 90 -5.05 11.37 3.72
CA PHE A 90 -5.52 12.74 3.53
C PHE A 90 -4.48 13.73 4.04
N GLU A 91 -4.09 14.68 3.21
CA GLU A 91 -3.23 15.80 3.59
C GLU A 91 -4.06 17.00 4.01
N ASN A 92 -3.63 17.67 5.08
CA ASN A 92 -4.30 18.85 5.60
C ASN A 92 -4.06 20.06 4.68
N GLU A 93 -5.13 20.72 4.26
CA GLU A 93 -5.09 21.92 3.41
C GLU A 93 -5.52 23.17 4.18
N GLY A 94 -5.71 23.06 5.50
CA GLY A 94 -6.18 24.17 6.33
C GLY A 94 -7.69 24.37 6.32
N ASN A 95 -8.17 25.22 7.20
CA ASN A 95 -9.61 25.57 7.32
C ASN A 95 -10.57 24.38 7.42
N GLY A 96 -10.09 23.24 7.94
CA GLY A 96 -10.88 22.01 8.08
C GLY A 96 -11.03 21.19 6.80
N TYR A 97 -10.33 21.58 5.74
CA TYR A 97 -10.25 20.80 4.49
C TYR A 97 -9.04 19.88 4.48
N VAL A 98 -9.22 18.74 3.84
CA VAL A 98 -8.19 17.74 3.61
C VAL A 98 -8.23 17.31 2.15
N ARG A 99 -7.06 17.11 1.56
CA ARG A 99 -6.91 16.59 0.20
C ARG A 99 -6.73 15.08 0.26
N TYR A 100 -7.54 14.35 -0.46
CA TYR A 100 -7.33 12.92 -0.59
C TYR A 100 -6.11 12.64 -1.49
N VAL A 101 -5.12 11.96 -0.94
CA VAL A 101 -3.88 11.59 -1.66
C VAL A 101 -4.06 10.28 -2.40
N GLY A 102 -4.65 9.29 -1.75
CA GLY A 102 -4.84 7.97 -2.34
C GLY A 102 -4.96 6.87 -1.29
N GLU A 103 -5.16 5.67 -1.78
CA GLU A 103 -5.05 4.44 -0.99
C GLU A 103 -3.57 4.15 -0.75
N MET A 104 -3.25 3.76 0.48
CA MET A 104 -1.89 3.46 0.92
C MET A 104 -1.80 2.03 1.43
N VAL A 105 -0.63 1.44 1.27
CA VAL A 105 -0.28 0.13 1.84
C VAL A 105 0.88 0.32 2.79
N CYS A 106 0.72 -0.10 4.05
CA CYS A 106 1.82 -0.10 5.00
C CYS A 106 2.83 -1.19 4.60
N THR A 107 4.04 -0.77 4.22
CA THR A 107 5.11 -1.69 3.81
C THR A 107 6.09 -2.00 4.95
N GLY A 108 5.95 -1.30 6.07
CA GLY A 108 6.79 -1.48 7.23
C GLY A 108 6.82 -0.25 8.13
N PHE A 109 7.70 -0.31 9.09
CA PHE A 109 7.99 0.82 9.97
C PHE A 109 9.46 0.85 10.36
N ARG A 110 9.88 2.00 10.87
CA ARG A 110 11.17 2.17 11.53
C ARG A 110 11.00 2.91 12.83
N GLU A 111 11.88 2.66 13.78
CA GLU A 111 11.99 3.46 14.99
C GLU A 111 12.98 4.61 14.76
N ALA A 112 12.64 5.77 15.24
CA ALA A 112 13.49 6.97 15.18
C ALA A 112 13.46 7.68 16.54
N ARG A 113 14.38 8.61 16.75
CA ARG A 113 14.34 9.52 17.88
C ARG A 113 13.63 10.81 17.49
N GLY A 114 12.81 11.33 18.39
CA GLY A 114 12.11 12.60 18.23
C GLY A 114 11.84 13.23 19.58
N LEU A 115 11.21 14.40 19.58
CA LEU A 115 10.78 15.06 20.80
C LEU A 115 9.30 14.79 21.07
N ASP A 116 8.91 14.75 22.33
CA ASP A 116 7.50 14.77 22.73
C ASP A 116 6.99 16.21 22.87
N ILE A 117 5.71 16.36 23.27
CA ILE A 117 5.11 17.70 23.38
C ILE A 117 5.74 18.56 24.52
N ASP A 118 6.42 17.91 25.45
CA ASP A 118 7.08 18.56 26.59
C ASP A 118 8.57 18.78 26.29
N GLY A 119 9.04 18.43 25.08
CA GLY A 119 10.43 18.60 24.63
C GLY A 119 11.40 17.48 25.07
N ASN A 120 10.88 16.37 25.61
CA ASN A 120 11.70 15.24 26.02
C ASN A 120 12.02 14.32 24.82
N GLU A 121 13.26 13.84 24.79
CA GLU A 121 13.61 12.81 23.80
C GLU A 121 12.82 11.53 24.01
N ARG A 122 12.34 10.95 22.91
CA ARG A 122 11.59 9.69 22.91
C ARG A 122 11.82 8.87 21.66
N ARG A 123 11.41 7.62 21.71
CA ARG A 123 11.29 6.75 20.57
C ARG A 123 9.97 7.05 19.82
N VAL A 124 10.06 7.28 18.52
CA VAL A 124 8.92 7.48 17.63
C VAL A 124 8.85 6.36 16.60
N ILE A 125 7.63 5.98 16.24
CA ILE A 125 7.36 4.99 15.18
C ILE A 125 7.08 5.77 13.89
N VAL A 126 7.84 5.49 12.84
CA VAL A 126 7.62 6.07 11.52
C VAL A 126 7.20 4.94 10.59
N PHE A 127 5.94 4.94 10.20
CA PHE A 127 5.40 4.01 9.20
C PHE A 127 5.84 4.41 7.81
N GLU A 128 6.06 3.40 6.97
CA GLU A 128 6.43 3.54 5.57
C GLU A 128 5.28 3.01 4.71
N PHE A 129 4.75 3.86 3.85
CA PHE A 129 3.63 3.51 2.98
C PHE A 129 4.03 3.57 1.51
N ALA A 130 3.60 2.59 0.75
CA ALA A 130 3.54 2.67 -0.70
C ALA A 130 2.15 3.18 -1.12
N SER A 131 2.06 3.96 -2.19
CA SER A 131 0.77 4.23 -2.82
C SER A 131 0.18 2.93 -3.36
N GLY A 132 -1.09 2.67 -3.14
CA GLY A 132 -1.80 1.53 -3.73
C GLY A 132 -1.63 1.47 -5.26
N ASP A 133 -1.57 2.64 -5.90
CA ASP A 133 -1.26 2.74 -7.34
C ASP A 133 0.21 2.46 -7.67
N SER A 134 1.15 2.62 -6.73
CA SER A 134 2.57 2.35 -7.00
C SER A 134 2.90 0.85 -7.09
N LEU A 135 2.06 0.01 -6.50
CA LEU A 135 2.13 -1.44 -6.69
C LEU A 135 1.68 -1.85 -8.10
N ASN A 136 0.93 -0.97 -8.77
CA ASN A 136 0.50 -1.10 -10.16
C ASN A 136 1.40 -0.35 -11.14
N ARG A 137 2.59 0.12 -10.71
CA ARG A 137 3.52 0.75 -11.66
C ARG A 137 3.77 -0.21 -12.80
N SER A 138 3.44 0.25 -13.99
CA SER A 138 4.00 -0.33 -15.20
C SER A 138 5.52 -0.20 -15.09
N PHE A 139 6.19 -1.32 -14.98
CA PHE A 139 7.66 -1.36 -15.05
C PHE A 139 8.14 -1.27 -16.50
N ASP A 140 7.28 -0.86 -17.45
CA ASP A 140 7.66 -0.58 -18.82
C ASP A 140 8.76 0.48 -18.80
N HIS A 141 9.87 0.19 -19.48
CA HIS A 141 11.11 0.98 -19.51
C HIS A 141 12.04 0.88 -18.28
N ASP A 142 11.78 -0.02 -17.32
CA ASP A 142 12.74 -0.34 -16.26
C ASP A 142 13.69 -1.42 -16.77
N ASP A 143 14.99 -1.09 -16.93
CA ASP A 143 16.00 -1.98 -17.50
C ASP A 143 16.13 -3.31 -16.75
N GLU A 144 15.92 -3.30 -15.44
CA GLU A 144 16.01 -4.51 -14.62
C GLU A 144 14.79 -5.39 -14.79
N TYR A 145 13.60 -4.79 -14.88
CA TYR A 145 12.38 -5.50 -15.20
C TYR A 145 12.43 -6.11 -16.61
N GLU A 146 12.98 -5.39 -17.58
CA GLU A 146 13.20 -5.90 -18.94
C GLU A 146 14.13 -7.14 -18.95
N LYS A 147 15.19 -7.13 -18.16
CA LYS A 147 16.07 -8.29 -17.99
C LYS A 147 15.32 -9.46 -17.35
N MET A 148 14.55 -9.19 -16.28
CA MET A 148 13.73 -10.22 -15.62
C MET A 148 12.66 -10.79 -16.56
N TRP A 149 12.03 -9.95 -17.36
CA TRP A 149 11.03 -10.40 -18.33
C TRP A 149 11.55 -11.43 -19.33
N ARG A 150 12.84 -11.38 -19.67
CA ARG A 150 13.51 -12.32 -20.58
C ARG A 150 14.02 -13.60 -19.91
N GLU A 151 14.01 -13.66 -18.58
CA GLU A 151 14.45 -14.85 -17.84
C GLU A 151 13.45 -16.02 -18.03
N SER A 152 13.91 -17.26 -17.76
CA SER A 152 12.99 -18.41 -17.74
C SER A 152 11.98 -18.30 -16.61
N MET A 153 10.77 -18.88 -16.80
CA MET A 153 9.71 -18.88 -15.77
C MET A 153 10.18 -19.49 -14.44
N GLY A 154 11.03 -20.55 -14.50
CA GLY A 154 11.61 -21.15 -13.29
C GLY A 154 12.52 -20.21 -12.52
N LYS A 155 13.31 -19.39 -13.24
CA LYS A 155 14.20 -18.39 -12.61
C LYS A 155 13.40 -17.23 -12.02
N LEU A 156 12.37 -16.76 -12.73
CA LEU A 156 11.45 -15.73 -12.23
C LEU A 156 10.72 -16.21 -10.97
N ARG A 157 10.18 -17.43 -10.99
CA ARG A 157 9.52 -18.02 -9.83
C ARG A 157 10.47 -18.08 -8.63
N LYS A 158 11.71 -18.55 -8.83
CA LYS A 158 12.70 -18.60 -7.76
C LYS A 158 12.97 -17.21 -7.17
N ARG A 159 13.11 -16.18 -8.01
CA ARG A 159 13.27 -14.79 -7.54
C ARG A 159 12.04 -14.28 -6.76
N ALA A 160 10.85 -14.55 -7.26
CA ALA A 160 9.59 -14.15 -6.67
C ALA A 160 9.33 -14.81 -5.32
N THR A 161 9.77 -16.06 -5.12
CA THR A 161 9.56 -16.83 -3.87
C THR A 161 10.73 -16.74 -2.89
N THR A 162 11.85 -16.09 -3.24
CA THR A 162 13.00 -16.01 -2.32
C THR A 162 12.70 -15.05 -1.19
N SER A 163 12.56 -15.57 0.03
CA SER A 163 12.49 -14.80 1.26
C SER A 163 13.84 -14.22 1.61
N TYR A 164 13.91 -12.92 1.75
CA TYR A 164 15.10 -12.24 2.26
C TYR A 164 14.98 -11.99 3.77
N VAL A 165 15.07 -13.06 4.56
CA VAL A 165 15.27 -12.91 6.01
C VAL A 165 16.69 -12.39 6.21
N SER A 166 16.86 -11.15 6.66
CA SER A 166 18.21 -10.67 6.82
C SER A 166 18.43 -9.56 7.85
N ARG A 167 19.64 -9.61 8.41
CA ARG A 167 20.33 -8.59 9.19
C ARG A 167 20.83 -7.41 8.32
N LYS A 168 20.08 -7.01 7.27
CA LYS A 168 20.44 -5.96 6.32
C LYS A 168 19.92 -4.60 6.76
N SER A 169 20.55 -3.54 6.27
CA SER A 169 20.12 -2.17 6.52
C SER A 169 18.71 -1.90 5.95
N PRO A 170 17.99 -0.90 6.43
CA PRO A 170 16.65 -0.55 5.88
C PRO A 170 16.66 -0.27 4.38
N SER A 171 17.71 0.37 3.85
CA SER A 171 17.86 0.65 2.42
C SER A 171 18.04 -0.61 1.58
N GLU A 172 18.85 -1.56 2.05
CA GLU A 172 19.03 -2.85 1.37
C GLU A 172 17.75 -3.69 1.38
N ARG A 173 16.98 -3.67 2.48
CA ARG A 173 15.69 -4.36 2.56
C ARG A 173 14.69 -3.79 1.55
N ARG A 174 14.64 -2.46 1.40
CA ARG A 174 13.79 -1.80 0.40
C ARG A 174 14.18 -2.14 -1.04
N ALA A 175 15.47 -2.11 -1.34
CA ALA A 175 15.95 -2.49 -2.66
C ALA A 175 15.57 -3.94 -3.02
N LEU A 176 15.69 -4.86 -2.06
CA LEU A 176 15.31 -6.25 -2.24
C LEU A 176 13.80 -6.45 -2.38
N ALA A 177 12.99 -5.72 -1.61
CA ALA A 177 11.53 -5.75 -1.73
C ALA A 177 11.08 -5.25 -3.12
N ASN A 178 11.70 -4.17 -3.63
CA ASN A 178 11.42 -3.67 -4.97
C ASN A 178 11.80 -4.68 -6.07
N LEU A 179 12.98 -5.31 -5.95
CA LEU A 179 13.41 -6.36 -6.87
C LEU A 179 12.46 -7.56 -6.88
N ARG A 180 11.98 -7.94 -5.70
CA ARG A 180 11.03 -9.03 -5.56
C ARG A 180 9.67 -8.67 -6.15
N SER A 181 9.15 -7.48 -5.90
CA SER A 181 7.91 -6.98 -6.49
C SER A 181 7.97 -7.00 -8.02
N LYS A 182 9.09 -6.57 -8.62
CA LYS A 182 9.32 -6.67 -10.07
C LYS A 182 9.30 -8.13 -10.55
N ALA A 183 9.94 -9.03 -9.82
CA ALA A 183 9.97 -10.46 -10.19
C ALA A 183 8.60 -11.12 -10.09
N ILE A 184 7.81 -10.80 -9.05
CA ILE A 184 6.43 -11.26 -8.89
C ILE A 184 5.56 -10.75 -10.05
N SER A 185 5.61 -9.45 -10.33
CA SER A 185 4.88 -8.84 -11.45
C SER A 185 5.23 -9.53 -12.78
N ALA A 186 6.53 -9.65 -13.10
CA ALA A 186 6.96 -10.29 -14.33
C ALA A 186 6.50 -11.76 -14.42
N TYR A 187 6.60 -12.52 -13.33
CA TYR A 187 6.15 -13.90 -13.29
C TYR A 187 4.66 -14.03 -13.53
N VAL A 188 3.85 -13.25 -12.80
CA VAL A 188 2.38 -13.31 -12.86
C VAL A 188 1.86 -12.88 -14.23
N LEU A 189 2.34 -11.76 -14.76
CA LEU A 189 1.89 -11.27 -16.06
C LEU A 189 2.29 -12.21 -17.21
N ARG A 190 3.45 -12.89 -17.12
CA ARG A 190 3.83 -13.93 -18.08
C ARG A 190 3.03 -15.22 -17.90
N ARG A 191 2.68 -15.60 -16.66
CA ARG A 191 1.80 -16.74 -16.37
C ARG A 191 0.42 -16.50 -16.99
N ALA A 192 -0.13 -15.31 -16.80
CA ALA A 192 -1.42 -14.90 -17.36
C ALA A 192 -1.42 -14.85 -18.89
N ASN A 193 -0.25 -14.71 -19.52
CA ASN A 193 -0.05 -14.75 -20.97
C ASN A 193 -1.06 -13.90 -21.77
N GLY A 194 -1.37 -12.70 -21.26
CA GLY A 194 -2.28 -11.77 -21.91
C GLY A 194 -3.77 -12.07 -21.68
N VAL A 195 -4.11 -13.07 -20.89
CA VAL A 195 -5.50 -13.43 -20.54
C VAL A 195 -5.77 -13.04 -19.09
N CYS A 196 -6.84 -12.27 -18.85
CA CYS A 196 -7.25 -11.93 -17.50
C CYS A 196 -7.64 -13.19 -16.71
N GLU A 197 -6.94 -13.47 -15.61
CA GLU A 197 -7.17 -14.68 -14.83
C GLU A 197 -8.56 -14.71 -14.13
N ALA A 198 -9.22 -13.54 -13.97
CA ALA A 198 -10.55 -13.47 -13.36
C ALA A 198 -11.72 -13.68 -14.35
N CYS A 199 -11.66 -13.09 -15.54
CA CYS A 199 -12.77 -13.13 -16.51
C CYS A 199 -12.43 -13.91 -17.79
N ALA A 200 -11.24 -14.45 -17.91
CA ALA A 200 -10.74 -15.22 -19.04
C ALA A 200 -10.78 -14.47 -20.41
N LYS A 201 -10.88 -13.14 -20.38
CA LYS A 201 -10.84 -12.33 -21.60
C LYS A 201 -9.39 -11.92 -21.90
N ASN A 202 -9.08 -11.81 -23.18
CA ASN A 202 -7.81 -11.26 -23.63
C ASN A 202 -7.65 -9.81 -23.17
N SER A 203 -6.41 -9.39 -22.96
CA SER A 203 -6.03 -8.00 -22.76
C SER A 203 -6.59 -7.10 -23.86
N SER A 204 -7.15 -5.96 -23.48
CA SER A 204 -7.80 -5.02 -24.40
C SER A 204 -6.81 -4.26 -25.28
N PHE A 205 -5.57 -4.14 -24.87
CA PHE A 205 -4.52 -3.40 -25.59
C PHE A 205 -3.14 -3.91 -25.19
N ARG A 206 -2.13 -3.39 -25.90
CA ARG A 206 -0.72 -3.68 -25.61
C ARG A 206 -0.02 -2.46 -25.03
N THR A 207 0.97 -2.71 -24.19
CA THR A 207 1.86 -1.66 -23.66
C THR A 207 2.75 -1.09 -24.77
N SER A 208 3.47 -0.02 -24.48
CA SER A 208 4.48 0.57 -25.38
C SER A 208 5.60 -0.41 -25.75
N SER A 209 5.90 -1.38 -24.88
CA SER A 209 6.83 -2.48 -25.14
C SER A 209 6.22 -3.66 -25.94
N GLY A 210 4.96 -3.52 -26.41
CA GLY A 210 4.27 -4.54 -27.21
C GLY A 210 3.68 -5.71 -26.42
N ARG A 211 3.73 -5.69 -25.09
CA ARG A 211 3.17 -6.72 -24.22
C ARG A 211 1.66 -6.56 -24.05
N PRO A 212 0.88 -7.64 -23.88
CA PRO A 212 -0.50 -7.54 -23.46
C PRO A 212 -0.59 -6.80 -22.13
N TYR A 213 -1.49 -5.81 -22.01
CA TYR A 213 -1.66 -5.05 -20.78
C TYR A 213 -2.56 -5.79 -19.80
N LEU A 214 -1.98 -6.20 -18.71
CA LEU A 214 -2.65 -6.69 -17.51
C LEU A 214 -2.02 -6.05 -16.28
N GLU A 215 -2.73 -6.04 -15.18
CA GLU A 215 -2.31 -5.46 -13.90
C GLU A 215 -2.16 -6.58 -12.87
N PRO A 216 -1.00 -6.70 -12.18
CA PRO A 216 -0.85 -7.65 -11.10
C PRO A 216 -1.71 -7.19 -9.91
N HIS A 217 -2.51 -8.10 -9.36
CA HIS A 217 -3.37 -7.84 -8.20
C HIS A 217 -3.04 -8.81 -7.07
N HIS A 218 -2.70 -8.27 -5.90
CA HIS A 218 -2.50 -9.06 -4.70
C HIS A 218 -3.85 -9.42 -4.08
N ILE A 219 -4.18 -10.70 -4.06
CA ILE A 219 -5.42 -11.23 -3.46
C ILE A 219 -5.29 -11.17 -1.94
N ARG A 220 -4.10 -11.51 -1.42
CA ARG A 220 -3.69 -11.29 -0.04
C ARG A 220 -2.38 -10.54 -0.04
N ARG A 221 -2.33 -9.42 0.65
CA ARG A 221 -1.13 -8.58 0.74
C ARG A 221 -0.24 -9.10 1.87
N ASP A 222 1.08 -8.81 1.83
CA ASP A 222 2.02 -9.15 2.92
C ASP A 222 1.54 -8.66 4.28
N CYS A 223 0.90 -7.52 4.28
CA CYS A 223 0.29 -6.92 5.43
C CYS A 223 -0.98 -7.66 5.92
N ASP A 224 -1.61 -8.54 5.13
CA ASP A 224 -2.70 -9.45 5.53
C ASP A 224 -2.16 -10.76 6.12
N GLY A 225 -0.84 -10.83 6.45
CA GLY A 225 -0.19 -12.08 6.83
C GLY A 225 -0.15 -13.09 5.68
N GLY A 226 -0.51 -12.66 4.48
CA GLY A 226 -0.29 -13.41 3.25
C GLY A 226 1.21 -13.40 2.93
N PRO A 227 1.79 -14.53 2.50
CA PRO A 227 3.15 -14.51 2.01
C PRO A 227 3.21 -13.62 0.77
N ASP A 228 4.23 -12.76 0.66
CA ASP A 228 4.62 -12.13 -0.60
C ASP A 228 5.09 -13.25 -1.55
N ASP A 229 4.13 -14.01 -2.03
CA ASP A 229 4.32 -15.19 -2.87
C ASP A 229 3.50 -14.97 -4.15
N PRO A 230 4.06 -15.22 -5.33
CA PRO A 230 3.36 -15.09 -6.61
C PRO A 230 2.08 -15.95 -6.70
N PHE A 231 1.87 -16.87 -5.76
CA PHE A 231 0.63 -17.63 -5.59
C PHE A 231 -0.56 -16.73 -5.16
N TRP A 232 -0.29 -15.66 -4.43
CA TRP A 232 -1.30 -14.72 -3.97
C TRP A 232 -1.44 -13.48 -4.85
N VAL A 233 -0.85 -13.53 -6.05
CA VAL A 233 -0.93 -12.46 -7.03
C VAL A 233 -1.45 -12.99 -8.34
N ILE A 234 -2.42 -12.30 -8.94
CA ILE A 234 -3.02 -12.67 -10.24
C ILE A 234 -2.98 -11.52 -11.24
N GLY A 235 -2.95 -11.87 -12.53
CA GLY A 235 -2.97 -10.91 -13.63
C GLY A 235 -4.40 -10.56 -14.04
N LEU A 236 -4.82 -9.33 -13.84
CA LEU A 236 -6.17 -8.85 -14.13
C LEU A 236 -6.20 -7.84 -15.27
N CYS A 237 -7.29 -7.82 -16.03
CA CYS A 237 -7.57 -6.66 -16.88
C CYS A 237 -7.98 -5.45 -16.02
N PRO A 238 -7.84 -4.20 -16.51
CA PRO A 238 -8.17 -2.99 -15.74
C PRO A 238 -9.57 -3.01 -15.13
N SER A 239 -10.56 -3.53 -15.85
CA SER A 239 -11.95 -3.62 -15.36
C SER A 239 -12.08 -4.56 -14.17
N CYS A 240 -11.47 -5.77 -14.23
CA CYS A 240 -11.49 -6.71 -13.12
C CYS A 240 -10.69 -6.20 -11.93
N HIS A 241 -9.57 -5.54 -12.17
CA HIS A 241 -8.75 -4.95 -11.14
C HIS A 241 -9.50 -3.81 -10.41
N ARG A 242 -10.14 -2.90 -11.15
CA ARG A 242 -11.01 -1.87 -10.57
C ARG A 242 -12.18 -2.48 -9.79
N ARG A 243 -12.81 -3.56 -10.30
CA ARG A 243 -13.85 -4.27 -9.58
C ARG A 243 -13.36 -4.84 -8.25
N ALA A 244 -12.18 -5.43 -8.20
CA ALA A 244 -11.59 -5.97 -6.98
C ALA A 244 -11.40 -4.91 -5.88
N HIS A 245 -11.13 -3.65 -6.26
CA HIS A 245 -10.91 -2.55 -5.32
C HIS A 245 -12.17 -1.73 -5.03
N HIS A 246 -13.07 -1.58 -5.99
CA HIS A 246 -14.04 -0.48 -5.96
C HIS A 246 -15.50 -0.87 -6.13
N SER A 247 -15.83 -2.12 -6.47
CA SER A 247 -17.23 -2.53 -6.66
C SER A 247 -17.96 -2.76 -5.34
N GLU A 248 -19.27 -2.73 -5.38
CA GLU A 248 -20.15 -3.08 -4.26
C GLU A 248 -19.89 -4.52 -3.79
N ASP A 249 -19.62 -5.43 -4.74
CA ASP A 249 -19.35 -6.85 -4.51
C ASP A 249 -17.85 -7.16 -4.35
N LYS A 250 -16.99 -6.18 -4.06
CA LYS A 250 -15.54 -6.35 -3.98
C LYS A 250 -15.11 -7.51 -3.06
N SER A 251 -15.79 -7.67 -1.93
CA SER A 251 -15.48 -8.73 -0.96
C SER A 251 -15.72 -10.12 -1.55
N GLU A 252 -16.90 -10.33 -2.15
CA GLU A 252 -17.25 -11.59 -2.81
C GLU A 252 -16.36 -11.85 -4.02
N PHE A 253 -16.06 -10.79 -4.79
CA PHE A 253 -15.20 -10.88 -5.94
C PHE A 253 -13.77 -11.32 -5.53
N ASN A 254 -13.18 -10.72 -4.50
CA ASN A 254 -11.86 -11.11 -4.00
C ASN A 254 -11.84 -12.55 -3.45
N GLN A 255 -12.88 -13.00 -2.73
CA GLN A 255 -13.01 -14.40 -2.32
C GLN A 255 -13.05 -15.37 -3.53
N ARG A 256 -13.65 -14.95 -4.65
CA ARG A 256 -13.61 -15.74 -5.88
C ARG A 256 -12.21 -15.77 -6.48
N LEU A 257 -11.46 -14.65 -6.43
CA LEU A 257 -10.08 -14.59 -6.90
C LEU A 257 -9.16 -15.54 -6.10
N GLU A 258 -9.38 -15.68 -4.80
CA GLU A 258 -8.65 -16.64 -3.95
C GLU A 258 -8.78 -18.12 -4.40
N ARG A 259 -9.87 -18.45 -5.06
CA ARG A 259 -10.10 -19.83 -5.57
C ARG A 259 -9.46 -20.07 -6.94
N ILE A 260 -9.04 -19.00 -7.61
CA ILE A 260 -8.43 -19.04 -8.95
C ILE A 260 -6.90 -19.10 -8.85
N ALA A 261 -6.33 -18.46 -7.83
CA ALA A 261 -4.90 -18.44 -7.58
C ALA A 261 -4.39 -19.74 -6.98
#